data_eea04e3547f4082e926ccd4d7144950b
#
_entry.id   eea04e3547f4082e926ccd4d7144950b
#
_cell.length_a   1.000
_cell.length_b   1.000
_cell.length_c   1.000
_cell.angle_alpha   90.00
_cell.angle_beta   90.00
_cell.angle_gamma   90.00
#
_symmetry.space_group_name_H-M   'P 1'
#
loop_
_entity.id
_entity.type
_entity.pdbx_description
1 polymer ?
#
loop_
_entity_poly.entity_id
_entity_poly.type
_entity_poly.pdbx_seq_one_letter_code
_entity_poly.pdbx_strand_id
1 'polypeptide(L)'
;RGTQTGVNSNTVNSKMSEGINGYMSVGNIFVDFNMPKGATVNNYYRDLNLDESVAHVRYEYDNKNFNREYFASYPKEVLVFRYTGDDLNFDVKPVSMHPGNVTVNNGEIKIVGKLKDSEPYSSGGNAAWNQESDLEYCTIIKVIADDGTVTGGYNSVNVSDSTGVTILVAVATDYDPTQFELNADGTVNMSKTPYKNTQGVKAA
;
A
#
# COMPACT_ATOMS: atom_id res chain seq x y z
N ARG A 1 -15.94 -24.28 17.60
CA ARG A 1 -14.54 -24.15 18.08
C ARG A 1 -13.89 -25.51 17.93
N GLY A 2 -13.11 -25.72 16.86
CA GLY A 2 -12.27 -26.89 16.71
C GLY A 2 -11.03 -26.72 17.59
N THR A 3 -10.81 -27.62 18.52
CA THR A 3 -9.54 -27.73 19.25
C THR A 3 -8.50 -28.32 18.30
N GLN A 4 -7.53 -27.52 17.88
CA GLN A 4 -6.33 -28.04 17.26
C GLN A 4 -5.52 -28.77 18.32
N THR A 5 -5.63 -30.09 18.33
CA THR A 5 -4.76 -30.95 19.11
C THR A 5 -3.55 -31.33 18.27
N GLY A 6 -2.36 -30.94 18.71
CA GLY A 6 -1.11 -31.55 18.26
C GLY A 6 -0.10 -30.67 17.52
N VAL A 7 -0.31 -29.37 17.36
CA VAL A 7 0.74 -28.48 16.83
C VAL A 7 1.32 -27.65 17.98
N ASN A 8 2.52 -27.99 18.39
CA ASN A 8 3.25 -27.21 19.38
C ASN A 8 3.59 -25.82 18.77
N SER A 9 3.28 -24.75 19.49
CA SER A 9 3.56 -23.38 19.06
C SER A 9 5.04 -23.15 18.69
N ASN A 10 5.95 -23.86 19.31
CA ASN A 10 7.37 -23.80 19.00
C ASN A 10 7.70 -24.41 17.63
N THR A 11 6.96 -25.45 17.20
CA THR A 11 7.16 -26.07 15.88
C THR A 11 6.60 -25.18 14.76
N VAL A 12 5.52 -24.44 15.01
CA VAL A 12 4.99 -23.46 14.06
C VAL A 12 5.95 -22.28 13.95
N ASN A 13 6.45 -21.75 15.07
CA ASN A 13 7.40 -20.65 15.08
C ASN A 13 8.74 -21.01 14.43
N SER A 14 9.26 -22.25 14.64
CA SER A 14 10.49 -22.66 13.98
C SER A 14 10.33 -22.83 12.47
N LYS A 15 9.19 -23.33 12.01
CA LYS A 15 8.92 -23.44 10.56
C LYS A 15 8.57 -22.11 9.92
N MET A 16 7.99 -21.16 10.64
CA MET A 16 7.80 -19.78 10.13
C MET A 16 9.13 -19.01 10.05
N SER A 17 10.13 -19.38 10.83
CA SER A 17 11.48 -18.78 10.75
C SER A 17 12.35 -19.36 9.63
N GLU A 18 11.96 -20.47 9.03
CA GLU A 18 12.75 -21.18 8.01
C GLU A 18 12.45 -20.75 6.57
N GLY A 19 11.76 -19.66 6.31
CA GLY A 19 11.62 -19.20 4.92
C GLY A 19 10.40 -18.35 4.56
N ILE A 20 9.58 -17.95 5.51
CA ILE A 20 8.53 -16.95 5.23
C ILE A 20 9.02 -15.64 5.84
N ASN A 21 9.62 -14.79 5.02
CA ASN A 21 9.86 -13.41 5.39
C ASN A 21 8.52 -12.75 5.72
N GLY A 22 8.49 -11.97 6.80
CA GLY A 22 7.27 -11.30 7.25
C GLY A 22 6.74 -10.33 6.17
N TYR A 23 5.43 -10.10 6.17
CA TYR A 23 4.86 -9.05 5.35
C TYR A 23 5.44 -7.70 5.75
N MET A 24 5.87 -6.93 4.76
CA MET A 24 6.38 -5.58 4.96
C MET A 24 5.39 -4.55 4.42
N SER A 25 5.29 -3.41 5.10
CA SER A 25 4.53 -2.27 4.60
C SER A 25 5.30 -1.60 3.45
N VAL A 26 4.65 -1.38 2.32
CA VAL A 26 5.23 -0.63 1.19
C VAL A 26 5.31 0.85 1.50
N GLY A 27 4.37 1.38 2.30
CA GLY A 27 4.35 2.78 2.66
C GLY A 27 2.98 3.27 3.11
N ASN A 28 2.87 4.58 3.22
CA ASN A 28 1.65 5.28 3.57
C ASN A 28 1.29 6.29 2.47
N ILE A 29 0.00 6.55 2.31
CA ILE A 29 -0.51 7.62 1.47
C ILE A 29 -1.24 8.61 2.38
N PHE A 30 -0.74 9.81 2.46
CA PHE A 30 -1.37 10.90 3.17
C PHE A 30 -2.24 11.70 2.21
N VAL A 31 -3.51 11.87 2.56
CA VAL A 31 -4.44 12.78 1.88
C VAL A 31 -4.72 13.92 2.84
N ASP A 32 -4.10 15.07 2.57
CA ASP A 32 -4.11 16.24 3.45
C ASP A 32 -5.10 17.27 2.91
N PHE A 33 -6.24 17.40 3.59
CA PHE A 33 -7.30 18.34 3.25
C PHE A 33 -7.02 19.78 3.74
N ASN A 34 -5.81 20.03 4.25
CA ASN A 34 -5.40 21.35 4.73
C ASN A 34 -6.36 21.98 5.74
N MET A 35 -7.09 21.16 6.51
CA MET A 35 -8.04 21.65 7.50
C MET A 35 -7.30 22.42 8.61
N PRO A 36 -7.81 23.58 9.05
CA PRO A 36 -7.21 24.34 10.14
C PRO A 36 -7.10 23.51 11.40
N LYS A 37 -6.03 23.76 12.18
CA LYS A 37 -5.87 23.12 13.48
C LYS A 37 -7.05 23.51 14.40
N GLY A 38 -7.72 22.49 14.94
CA GLY A 38 -8.89 22.68 15.80
C GLY A 38 -10.21 22.83 15.02
N ALA A 39 -10.20 22.57 13.70
CA ALA A 39 -11.43 22.48 12.93
C ALA A 39 -12.40 21.47 13.55
N THR A 40 -13.64 21.86 13.68
CA THR A 40 -14.72 20.99 14.17
C THR A 40 -15.56 20.52 13.00
N VAL A 41 -15.73 19.21 12.87
CA VAL A 41 -16.63 18.61 11.91
C VAL A 41 -17.97 18.28 12.57
N ASN A 42 -19.05 18.42 11.82
CA ASN A 42 -20.41 18.09 12.25
C ASN A 42 -20.90 16.85 11.50
N ASN A 43 -21.93 16.23 12.03
CA ASN A 43 -22.63 15.10 11.40
C ASN A 43 -21.68 13.97 10.95
N TYR A 44 -20.61 13.76 11.73
CA TYR A 44 -19.61 12.72 11.43
C TYR A 44 -20.22 11.34 11.56
N TYR A 45 -20.11 10.57 10.49
CA TYR A 45 -20.54 9.18 10.43
C TYR A 45 -19.49 8.34 9.70
N ARG A 46 -19.25 7.13 10.18
CA ARG A 46 -18.45 6.13 9.48
C ARG A 46 -19.04 4.74 9.67
N ASP A 47 -18.96 3.92 8.65
CA ASP A 47 -19.35 2.52 8.67
C ASP A 47 -18.47 1.67 7.75
N LEU A 48 -18.60 0.37 7.89
CA LEU A 48 -18.12 -0.63 6.95
C LEU A 48 -19.33 -1.46 6.52
N ASN A 49 -19.73 -1.30 5.27
CA ASN A 49 -20.76 -2.13 4.66
C ASN A 49 -20.15 -3.46 4.24
N LEU A 50 -20.48 -4.54 4.95
CA LEU A 50 -19.92 -5.86 4.69
C LEU A 50 -20.51 -6.52 3.43
N ASP A 51 -21.74 -6.17 3.03
CA ASP A 51 -22.38 -6.72 1.85
C ASP A 51 -21.74 -6.19 0.56
N GLU A 52 -21.33 -4.92 0.57
CA GLU A 52 -20.68 -4.25 -0.55
C GLU A 52 -19.15 -4.23 -0.42
N SER A 53 -18.63 -4.56 0.77
CA SER A 53 -17.20 -4.48 1.09
C SER A 53 -16.63 -3.06 0.93
N VAL A 54 -17.42 -2.04 1.29
CA VAL A 54 -17.06 -0.62 1.17
C VAL A 54 -17.07 0.02 2.54
N ALA A 55 -16.00 0.74 2.86
CA ALA A 55 -15.95 1.62 4.04
C ALA A 55 -16.34 3.04 3.65
N HIS A 56 -17.22 3.67 4.45
CA HIS A 56 -17.69 5.02 4.22
C HIS A 56 -17.31 5.95 5.37
N VAL A 57 -17.05 7.21 5.03
CA VAL A 57 -16.94 8.32 5.98
C VAL A 57 -17.71 9.51 5.43
N ARG A 58 -18.58 10.11 6.25
CA ARG A 58 -19.34 11.31 5.92
C ARG A 58 -19.20 12.33 7.04
N TYR A 59 -19.08 13.58 6.68
CA TYR A 59 -19.06 14.69 7.64
C TYR A 59 -19.38 16.00 6.95
N GLU A 60 -19.69 16.99 7.76
CA GLU A 60 -19.86 18.38 7.34
C GLU A 60 -18.76 19.23 7.99
N TYR A 61 -18.21 20.13 7.21
CA TYR A 61 -17.25 21.12 7.66
C TYR A 61 -17.49 22.42 6.88
N ASP A 62 -17.56 23.55 7.59
CA ASP A 62 -17.78 24.88 7.02
C ASP A 62 -19.01 24.94 6.08
N ASN A 63 -20.14 24.34 6.51
CA ASN A 63 -21.38 24.18 5.77
C ASN A 63 -21.25 23.43 4.41
N LYS A 64 -20.17 22.67 4.22
CA LYS A 64 -19.92 21.82 3.06
C LYS A 64 -19.98 20.35 3.45
N ASN A 65 -20.48 19.51 2.55
CA ASN A 65 -20.59 18.09 2.74
C ASN A 65 -19.40 17.35 2.14
N PHE A 66 -18.90 16.34 2.84
CA PHE A 66 -17.79 15.49 2.40
C PHE A 66 -18.13 14.02 2.60
N ASN A 67 -17.95 13.23 1.55
CA ASN A 67 -18.07 11.78 1.59
C ASN A 67 -16.78 11.14 1.13
N ARG A 68 -16.48 10.00 1.73
CA ARG A 68 -15.32 9.17 1.37
C ARG A 68 -15.75 7.72 1.31
N GLU A 69 -15.31 7.02 0.28
CA GLU A 69 -15.53 5.59 0.08
C GLU A 69 -14.20 4.91 -0.19
N TYR A 70 -14.01 3.76 0.43
CA TYR A 70 -12.77 2.99 0.31
C TYR A 70 -13.09 1.53 0.06
N PHE A 71 -12.50 0.96 -0.97
CA PHE A 71 -12.62 -0.47 -1.24
C PHE A 71 -11.42 -1.02 -2.00
N ALA A 72 -11.27 -2.35 -2.01
CA ALA A 72 -10.28 -3.07 -2.79
C ALA A 72 -10.98 -3.82 -3.92
N SER A 73 -10.49 -3.66 -5.14
CA SER A 73 -10.96 -4.40 -6.30
C SER A 73 -10.03 -5.58 -6.58
N TYR A 74 -10.44 -6.79 -6.19
CA TYR A 74 -9.65 -7.99 -6.47
C TYR A 74 -9.44 -8.25 -7.98
N PRO A 75 -10.46 -8.12 -8.87
CA PRO A 75 -10.27 -8.36 -10.30
C PRO A 75 -9.36 -7.36 -11.00
N LYS A 76 -9.16 -6.17 -10.40
CA LYS A 76 -8.30 -5.10 -10.93
C LYS A 76 -7.02 -4.90 -10.13
N GLU A 77 -6.88 -5.61 -9.02
CA GLU A 77 -5.71 -5.54 -8.12
C GLU A 77 -5.36 -4.12 -7.68
N VAL A 78 -6.41 -3.29 -7.42
CA VAL A 78 -6.25 -1.90 -7.00
C VAL A 78 -7.04 -1.60 -5.73
N LEU A 79 -6.49 -0.67 -4.92
CA LEU A 79 -7.27 0.01 -3.90
C LEU A 79 -7.90 1.25 -4.53
N VAL A 80 -9.15 1.51 -4.16
CA VAL A 80 -9.92 2.64 -4.67
C VAL A 80 -10.33 3.52 -3.50
N PHE A 81 -10.00 4.80 -3.58
CA PHE A 81 -10.43 5.83 -2.65
C PHE A 81 -11.24 6.86 -3.43
N ARG A 82 -12.52 6.95 -3.14
CA ARG A 82 -13.42 7.92 -3.77
C ARG A 82 -13.76 9.02 -2.77
N TYR A 83 -13.56 10.25 -3.18
CA TYR A 83 -13.93 11.45 -2.44
C TYR A 83 -14.97 12.22 -3.22
N THR A 84 -16.05 12.63 -2.57
CA THR A 84 -17.03 13.54 -3.13
C THR A 84 -17.38 14.62 -2.11
N GLY A 85 -17.68 15.83 -2.58
CA GLY A 85 -17.99 16.94 -1.70
C GLY A 85 -18.22 18.24 -2.46
N ASP A 86 -18.61 19.28 -1.73
CA ASP A 86 -18.94 20.58 -2.34
C ASP A 86 -17.70 21.36 -2.82
N ASP A 87 -16.52 21.02 -2.29
CA ASP A 87 -15.28 21.73 -2.61
C ASP A 87 -14.05 20.93 -2.11
N LEU A 88 -13.54 20.08 -2.97
CA LEU A 88 -12.40 19.24 -2.62
C LEU A 88 -11.08 19.93 -2.97
N ASN A 89 -10.33 20.26 -1.92
CA ASN A 89 -8.97 20.80 -2.00
C ASN A 89 -8.06 20.01 -1.10
N PHE A 90 -7.10 19.27 -1.66
CA PHE A 90 -6.19 18.44 -0.88
C PHE A 90 -4.92 18.05 -1.62
N ASP A 91 -3.92 17.65 -0.84
CA ASP A 91 -2.67 17.08 -1.34
C ASP A 91 -2.65 15.56 -1.12
N VAL A 92 -2.16 14.84 -2.12
CA VAL A 92 -1.85 13.40 -2.04
C VAL A 92 -0.33 13.24 -1.96
N LYS A 93 0.15 12.72 -0.81
CA LYS A 93 1.59 12.57 -0.52
C LYS A 93 1.90 11.14 -0.10
N PRO A 94 2.57 10.35 -0.93
CA PRO A 94 3.07 9.05 -0.51
C PRO A 94 4.34 9.19 0.34
N VAL A 95 4.48 8.29 1.29
CA VAL A 95 5.71 8.09 2.05
C VAL A 95 6.06 6.61 1.95
N SER A 96 7.11 6.30 1.17
CA SER A 96 7.61 4.93 1.10
C SER A 96 8.38 4.56 2.36
N MET A 97 8.23 3.32 2.80
CA MET A 97 9.02 2.74 3.89
C MET A 97 10.37 2.20 3.39
N HIS A 98 10.54 2.08 2.08
CA HIS A 98 11.72 1.55 1.44
C HIS A 98 12.35 2.58 0.50
N PRO A 99 13.67 2.50 0.24
CA PRO A 99 14.31 3.35 -0.75
C PRO A 99 13.65 3.21 -2.11
N GLY A 100 13.42 4.33 -2.80
CA GLY A 100 12.82 4.33 -4.13
C GLY A 100 12.86 5.69 -4.76
N ASN A 101 12.78 5.69 -6.09
CA ASN A 101 12.66 6.89 -6.91
C ASN A 101 11.19 7.25 -7.10
N VAL A 102 10.84 8.48 -6.76
CA VAL A 102 9.49 9.02 -6.94
C VAL A 102 9.46 9.87 -8.20
N THR A 103 8.51 9.62 -9.05
CA THR A 103 8.22 10.47 -10.23
C THR A 103 6.76 10.88 -10.20
N VAL A 104 6.48 12.13 -10.54
CA VAL A 104 5.14 12.69 -10.61
C VAL A 104 4.87 13.22 -12.02
N ASN A 105 3.79 12.78 -12.63
CA ASN A 105 3.39 13.21 -13.96
C ASN A 105 1.86 13.12 -14.14
N ASN A 106 1.22 14.20 -14.57
CA ASN A 106 -0.20 14.25 -14.93
C ASN A 106 -1.15 13.55 -13.93
N GLY A 107 -1.04 13.87 -12.64
CA GLY A 107 -1.87 13.28 -11.59
C GLY A 107 -1.47 11.82 -11.22
N GLU A 108 -0.35 11.35 -11.73
CA GLU A 108 0.20 10.04 -11.37
C GLU A 108 1.48 10.19 -10.56
N ILE A 109 1.57 9.45 -9.47
CA ILE A 109 2.79 9.27 -8.69
C ILE A 109 3.24 7.84 -8.88
N LYS A 110 4.46 7.65 -9.34
CA LYS A 110 5.09 6.33 -9.48
C LYS A 110 6.30 6.26 -8.56
N ILE A 111 6.39 5.19 -7.77
CA ILE A 111 7.52 4.89 -6.89
C ILE A 111 8.10 3.55 -7.34
N VAL A 112 9.39 3.54 -7.65
CA VAL A 112 10.11 2.30 -8.00
C VAL A 112 11.34 2.20 -7.12
N GLY A 113 11.54 1.06 -6.50
CA GLY A 113 12.65 0.83 -5.62
C GLY A 113 12.86 -0.63 -5.27
N LYS A 114 13.79 -0.87 -4.36
CA LYS A 114 14.04 -2.20 -3.79
C LYS A 114 13.55 -2.24 -2.36
N LEU A 115 12.96 -3.37 -1.98
CA LEU A 115 12.64 -3.62 -0.59
C LEU A 115 13.95 -3.71 0.17
N LYS A 116 14.11 -2.87 1.17
CA LYS A 116 15.20 -2.97 2.10
C LYS A 116 14.70 -3.73 3.32
N ASP A 117 15.42 -4.78 3.72
CA ASP A 117 15.10 -5.44 4.96
C ASP A 117 15.11 -4.41 6.09
N SER A 118 14.05 -4.39 6.88
CA SER A 118 14.00 -3.57 8.07
C SER A 118 15.20 -3.90 8.95
N GLU A 119 15.80 -2.88 9.56
CA GLU A 119 16.83 -3.04 10.59
C GLU A 119 16.49 -4.24 11.48
N PRO A 120 17.44 -5.15 11.75
CA PRO A 120 17.14 -6.31 12.55
C PRO A 120 16.57 -5.85 13.88
N TYR A 121 15.40 -6.37 14.21
CA TYR A 121 14.86 -6.23 15.56
C TYR A 121 15.93 -6.81 16.52
N SER A 122 16.62 -5.95 17.26
CA SER A 122 17.78 -6.27 18.07
C SER A 122 17.40 -7.03 19.34
N SER A 123 16.78 -8.17 19.20
CA SER A 123 16.63 -9.14 20.28
C SER A 123 17.51 -10.36 20.01
N GLY A 124 18.83 -10.16 20.07
CA GLY A 124 19.81 -11.21 20.43
C GLY A 124 19.97 -12.40 19.49
N GLY A 125 19.64 -12.32 18.22
CA GLY A 125 19.76 -13.45 17.32
C GLY A 125 20.37 -13.09 15.95
N ASN A 126 21.48 -13.72 15.66
CA ASN A 126 22.16 -13.92 14.38
C ASN A 126 22.00 -12.90 13.26
N ALA A 127 23.11 -12.28 12.89
CA ALA A 127 23.34 -11.33 11.80
C ALA A 127 22.99 -11.82 10.37
N ALA A 128 22.22 -12.88 10.22
CA ALA A 128 21.82 -13.43 8.92
C ALA A 128 20.65 -12.68 8.25
N TRP A 129 20.04 -11.72 8.94
CA TRP A 129 18.87 -10.97 8.46
C TRP A 129 19.21 -9.65 7.77
N ASN A 130 20.48 -9.31 7.64
CA ASN A 130 20.98 -8.09 6.99
C ASN A 130 21.23 -8.25 5.49
N GLN A 131 20.64 -9.23 4.83
CA GLN A 131 20.74 -9.32 3.39
C GLN A 131 19.78 -8.31 2.76
N GLU A 132 20.31 -7.39 1.99
CA GLU A 132 19.51 -6.53 1.13
C GLU A 132 18.64 -7.43 0.26
N SER A 133 17.34 -7.27 0.35
CA SER A 133 16.42 -7.96 -0.54
C SER A 133 16.60 -7.39 -1.95
N ASP A 134 16.83 -8.25 -2.92
CA ASP A 134 16.86 -7.85 -4.32
C ASP A 134 15.46 -7.64 -4.91
N LEU A 135 14.41 -7.86 -4.10
CA LEU A 135 13.02 -7.71 -4.53
C LEU A 135 12.74 -6.25 -4.90
N GLU A 136 12.41 -6.04 -6.16
CA GLU A 136 11.97 -4.74 -6.66
C GLU A 136 10.47 -4.56 -6.42
N TYR A 137 10.06 -3.33 -6.15
CA TYR A 137 8.66 -2.96 -6.04
C TYR A 137 8.34 -1.75 -6.89
N CYS A 138 7.09 -1.69 -7.33
CA CYS A 138 6.53 -0.53 -8.00
C CYS A 138 5.18 -0.19 -7.35
N THR A 139 5.01 1.07 -6.96
CA THR A 139 3.72 1.60 -6.51
C THR A 139 3.28 2.68 -7.49
N ILE A 140 2.03 2.59 -7.96
CA ILE A 140 1.41 3.62 -8.78
C ILE A 140 0.20 4.15 -8.03
N ILE A 141 0.14 5.47 -7.91
CA ILE A 141 -0.99 6.21 -7.35
C ILE A 141 -1.50 7.14 -8.45
N LYS A 142 -2.73 6.91 -8.89
CA LYS A 142 -3.37 7.74 -9.93
C LYS A 142 -4.48 8.56 -9.28
N VAL A 143 -4.39 9.87 -9.43
CA VAL A 143 -5.40 10.84 -8.97
C VAL A 143 -6.18 11.33 -10.17
N ILE A 144 -7.49 11.12 -10.16
CA ILE A 144 -8.43 11.45 -11.23
C ILE A 144 -9.52 12.32 -10.63
N ALA A 145 -9.62 13.56 -11.06
CA ALA A 145 -10.68 14.47 -10.67
C ALA A 145 -11.80 14.47 -11.73
N ASP A 146 -13.04 14.58 -11.26
CA ASP A 146 -14.21 14.68 -12.15
C ASP A 146 -14.27 16.07 -12.81
N ASP A 147 -13.81 17.08 -12.07
CA ASP A 147 -13.74 18.48 -12.43
C ASP A 147 -12.60 19.17 -11.65
N GLY A 148 -12.48 20.49 -11.75
CA GLY A 148 -11.38 21.22 -11.08
C GLY A 148 -10.01 20.97 -11.72
N THR A 149 -8.96 21.01 -10.93
CA THR A 149 -7.59 20.87 -11.38
C THR A 149 -6.79 19.84 -10.61
N VAL A 150 -5.93 19.10 -11.33
CA VAL A 150 -4.94 18.18 -10.75
C VAL A 150 -3.56 18.62 -11.22
N THR A 151 -2.69 18.96 -10.26
CA THR A 151 -1.33 19.41 -10.55
C THR A 151 -0.28 18.57 -9.83
N GLY A 152 0.85 18.31 -10.52
CA GLY A 152 1.98 17.60 -9.93
C GLY A 152 2.90 18.55 -9.17
N GLY A 153 3.28 18.14 -7.94
CA GLY A 153 4.33 18.74 -7.14
C GLY A 153 5.63 17.94 -7.19
N TYR A 154 6.56 18.23 -6.28
CA TYR A 154 7.85 17.50 -6.23
C TYR A 154 7.66 16.00 -5.94
N ASN A 155 6.92 15.65 -4.90
CA ASN A 155 6.57 14.26 -4.51
C ASN A 155 5.09 14.16 -4.10
N SER A 156 4.24 14.96 -4.72
CA SER A 156 2.81 15.04 -4.38
C SER A 156 1.99 15.39 -5.60
N VAL A 157 0.70 15.11 -5.49
CA VAL A 157 -0.31 15.62 -6.42
C VAL A 157 -1.27 16.49 -5.62
N ASN A 158 -1.52 17.68 -6.13
CA ASN A 158 -2.51 18.62 -5.58
C ASN A 158 -3.80 18.54 -6.38
N VAL A 159 -4.92 18.55 -5.68
CA VAL A 159 -6.28 18.68 -6.23
C VAL A 159 -6.86 20.00 -5.75
N SER A 160 -7.48 20.75 -6.67
CA SER A 160 -8.14 22.02 -6.37
C SER A 160 -9.49 22.13 -7.05
N ASP A 161 -10.45 22.69 -6.31
CA ASP A 161 -11.79 23.07 -6.79
C ASP A 161 -12.56 21.91 -7.46
N SER A 162 -12.46 20.70 -6.90
CA SER A 162 -13.13 19.52 -7.45
C SER A 162 -14.35 19.12 -6.61
N THR A 163 -15.35 18.53 -7.23
CA THR A 163 -16.53 17.94 -6.58
C THR A 163 -16.42 16.44 -6.43
N GLY A 164 -15.51 15.82 -7.17
CA GLY A 164 -15.28 14.38 -7.11
C GLY A 164 -13.86 13.99 -7.50
N VAL A 165 -13.24 13.13 -6.70
CA VAL A 165 -11.88 12.62 -6.96
C VAL A 165 -11.82 11.13 -6.69
N THR A 166 -11.20 10.40 -7.61
CA THR A 166 -10.85 8.99 -7.42
C THR A 166 -9.35 8.83 -7.34
N ILE A 167 -8.86 8.18 -6.30
CA ILE A 167 -7.45 7.79 -6.18
C ILE A 167 -7.40 6.27 -6.34
N LEU A 168 -6.62 5.82 -7.32
CA LEU A 168 -6.34 4.41 -7.56
C LEU A 168 -4.92 4.12 -7.07
N VAL A 169 -4.75 3.02 -6.35
CA VAL A 169 -3.45 2.59 -5.86
C VAL A 169 -3.20 1.15 -6.29
N ALA A 170 -2.14 0.93 -7.03
CA ALA A 170 -1.64 -0.38 -7.40
C ALA A 170 -0.22 -0.57 -6.86
N VAL A 171 0.06 -1.77 -6.37
CA VAL A 171 1.39 -2.17 -5.91
C VAL A 171 1.74 -3.51 -6.53
N ALA A 172 2.92 -3.60 -7.11
CA ALA A 172 3.46 -4.83 -7.66
C ALA A 172 4.92 -5.03 -7.22
N THR A 173 5.35 -6.27 -7.22
CA THR A 173 6.75 -6.66 -7.02
C THR A 173 7.18 -7.58 -8.15
N ASP A 174 8.49 -7.79 -8.28
CA ASP A 174 9.04 -8.77 -9.22
C ASP A 174 9.10 -10.20 -8.64
N TYR A 175 8.39 -10.42 -7.54
CA TYR A 175 8.27 -11.75 -6.95
C TYR A 175 7.59 -12.73 -7.91
N ASP A 176 8.29 -13.82 -8.21
CA ASP A 176 7.77 -14.88 -9.08
C ASP A 176 7.73 -16.22 -8.33
N PRO A 177 6.57 -16.63 -7.81
CA PRO A 177 6.46 -17.86 -7.04
C PRO A 177 6.77 -19.13 -7.87
N THR A 178 6.78 -19.04 -9.19
CA THR A 178 7.12 -20.18 -10.07
C THR A 178 8.61 -20.48 -10.13
N GLN A 179 9.45 -19.56 -9.59
CA GLN A 179 10.91 -19.75 -9.54
C GLN A 179 11.37 -20.58 -8.33
N PHE A 180 10.47 -20.93 -7.42
CA PHE A 180 10.83 -21.84 -6.35
C PHE A 180 11.08 -23.23 -6.90
N GLU A 181 12.32 -23.70 -6.80
CA GLU A 181 12.65 -25.11 -6.99
C GLU A 181 12.79 -25.78 -5.63
N LEU A 182 12.24 -26.98 -5.54
CA LEU A 182 12.44 -27.81 -4.37
C LEU A 182 13.63 -28.76 -4.61
N ASN A 183 14.43 -28.95 -3.57
CA ASN A 183 15.41 -30.03 -3.51
C ASN A 183 14.68 -31.39 -3.48
N ALA A 184 15.40 -32.48 -3.71
CA ALA A 184 14.83 -33.82 -3.70
C ALA A 184 14.21 -34.23 -2.35
N ASP A 185 14.58 -33.59 -1.27
CA ASP A 185 14.05 -33.78 0.09
C ASP A 185 12.81 -32.88 0.40
N GLY A 186 12.34 -32.09 -0.57
CA GLY A 186 11.22 -31.18 -0.43
C GLY A 186 11.56 -29.83 0.21
N THR A 187 12.81 -29.56 0.52
CA THR A 187 13.26 -28.25 0.99
C THR A 187 13.44 -27.27 -0.17
N VAL A 188 13.31 -25.96 0.11
CA VAL A 188 13.50 -24.93 -0.91
C VAL A 188 14.97 -24.84 -1.33
N ASN A 189 15.22 -24.85 -2.62
CA ASN A 189 16.57 -24.63 -3.16
C ASN A 189 16.95 -23.15 -3.04
N MET A 190 17.67 -22.83 -1.97
CA MET A 190 18.12 -21.46 -1.67
C MET A 190 19.20 -20.93 -2.64
N SER A 191 19.74 -21.76 -3.52
CA SER A 191 20.68 -21.30 -4.56
C SER A 191 19.98 -20.63 -5.76
N LYS A 192 18.66 -20.77 -5.85
CA LYS A 192 17.82 -20.09 -6.84
C LYS A 192 16.93 -19.10 -6.12
N THR A 193 17.13 -17.84 -6.38
CA THR A 193 16.28 -16.78 -5.83
C THR A 193 15.00 -16.68 -6.65
N PRO A 194 13.83 -16.48 -6.00
CA PRO A 194 12.55 -16.27 -6.70
C PRO A 194 12.47 -14.88 -7.35
N TYR A 195 13.58 -14.18 -7.41
CA TYR A 195 13.65 -12.83 -7.97
C TYR A 195 14.24 -12.91 -9.36
N LYS A 196 13.49 -12.53 -10.36
CA LYS A 196 14.05 -12.26 -11.68
C LYS A 196 14.76 -10.93 -11.63
N ASN A 197 15.97 -10.93 -12.17
CA ASN A 197 16.66 -9.70 -12.51
C ASN A 197 15.80 -8.96 -13.55
N THR A 198 15.01 -8.01 -13.13
CA THR A 198 13.87 -7.51 -13.87
C THR A 198 14.26 -6.28 -14.66
N GLN A 199 14.07 -6.39 -15.93
CA GLN A 199 13.89 -5.22 -16.77
C GLN A 199 12.50 -4.62 -16.49
N GLY A 200 12.36 -3.98 -15.33
CA GLY A 200 11.22 -3.15 -14.97
C GLY A 200 9.92 -3.92 -14.65
N VAL A 201 9.47 -3.78 -13.41
CA VAL A 201 8.09 -4.08 -13.03
C VAL A 201 7.17 -3.29 -13.94
N LYS A 202 6.48 -3.97 -14.84
CA LYS A 202 5.41 -3.37 -15.63
C LYS A 202 4.18 -3.37 -14.74
N ALA A 203 3.80 -2.20 -14.26
CA ALA A 203 2.48 -2.03 -13.68
C ALA A 203 1.45 -2.36 -14.76
N ALA A 204 0.54 -3.24 -14.42
CA ALA A 204 -0.59 -3.63 -15.25
C ALA A 204 -1.55 -2.45 -15.50
#